data_bf1304eff17c129225fd8521e057faa7
#
_entry.id   bf1304eff17c129225fd8521e057faa7
#
_cell.length_a   1.000
_cell.length_b   1.000
_cell.length_c   1.000
_cell.angle_alpha   90.00
_cell.angle_beta   90.00
_cell.angle_gamma   90.00
#
_symmetry.space_group_name_H-M   'P 1'
#
loop_
_entity.id
_entity.type
_entity.pdbx_description
1 polymer ?
#
loop_
_entity_poly.entity_id
_entity_poly.type
_entity_poly.pdbx_seq_one_letter_code
_entity_poly.pdbx_strand_id
1 'polypeptide(L)'
;MKLLSINKIYLALLVLFILFCTKEAFAQPVLPQRAITVYPSQALNFGLFYSRDGSGGTISVDPQGNRSVTGSIGTVPSHPGKPALFEVKLCQGRTVTLSYQPTTILTGADGNEIILEIGPTQKGENGAVFATENNCNFITILRVGGTLIIPPNTKTSVFSGEFNISFNQQ
;
A
#
# COMPACT_ATOMS: atom_id res chain seq x y z
N MET A 1 -73.29 -32.00 2.92
CA MET A 1 -72.02 -32.43 3.59
C MET A 1 -70.81 -32.62 2.67
N LYS A 2 -70.77 -32.19 1.40
CA LYS A 2 -69.63 -32.36 0.49
C LYS A 2 -68.70 -31.11 0.35
N LEU A 3 -69.20 -29.91 0.64
CA LEU A 3 -68.47 -28.68 0.50
C LEU A 3 -67.41 -28.47 1.57
N LEU A 4 -67.54 -28.99 2.79
CA LEU A 4 -66.58 -28.89 3.86
C LEU A 4 -65.32 -29.78 3.65
N SER A 5 -65.44 -30.85 2.86
CA SER A 5 -64.32 -31.76 2.54
C SER A 5 -63.41 -31.17 1.49
N ILE A 6 -63.94 -30.41 0.54
CA ILE A 6 -63.11 -29.76 -0.55
C ILE A 6 -62.28 -28.69 0.02
N ASN A 7 -62.78 -27.88 0.96
CA ASN A 7 -61.95 -26.80 1.59
C ASN A 7 -60.76 -27.35 2.39
N LYS A 8 -60.89 -28.51 3.03
CA LYS A 8 -59.78 -29.14 3.75
C LYS A 8 -58.68 -29.65 2.82
N ILE A 9 -59.03 -30.14 1.64
CA ILE A 9 -58.09 -30.61 0.63
C ILE A 9 -57.32 -29.43 0.02
N TYR A 10 -57.99 -28.33 -0.30
CA TYR A 10 -57.34 -27.12 -0.78
C TYR A 10 -56.39 -26.50 0.27
N LEU A 11 -56.78 -26.50 1.55
CA LEU A 11 -55.96 -26.02 2.64
C LEU A 11 -54.72 -26.91 2.81
N ALA A 12 -54.84 -28.22 2.73
CA ALA A 12 -53.75 -29.17 2.80
C ALA A 12 -52.78 -29.01 1.62
N LEU A 13 -53.26 -28.79 0.39
CA LEU A 13 -52.47 -28.52 -0.80
C LEU A 13 -51.73 -27.17 -0.71
N LEU A 14 -52.38 -26.14 -0.16
CA LEU A 14 -51.76 -24.82 0.04
C LEU A 14 -50.61 -24.89 1.05
N VAL A 15 -50.83 -25.61 2.16
CA VAL A 15 -49.80 -25.82 3.19
C VAL A 15 -48.62 -26.64 2.62
N LEU A 16 -48.89 -27.66 1.81
CA LEU A 16 -47.87 -28.46 1.15
C LEU A 16 -47.07 -27.63 0.15
N PHE A 17 -47.71 -26.74 -0.60
CA PHE A 17 -47.07 -25.83 -1.55
C PHE A 17 -46.17 -24.82 -0.84
N ILE A 18 -46.61 -24.27 0.30
CA ILE A 18 -45.80 -23.35 1.11
C ILE A 18 -44.56 -24.06 1.69
N LEU A 19 -44.71 -25.32 2.11
CA LEU A 19 -43.60 -26.15 2.61
C LEU A 19 -42.54 -26.48 1.52
N PHE A 20 -42.95 -26.56 0.26
CA PHE A 20 -42.03 -26.78 -0.87
C PHE A 20 -41.30 -25.49 -1.30
N CYS A 21 -41.90 -24.31 -1.12
CA CYS A 21 -41.30 -23.03 -1.49
C CYS A 21 -40.19 -22.53 -0.53
N THR A 22 -39.97 -23.17 0.61
CA THR A 22 -39.00 -22.68 1.61
C THR A 22 -37.61 -23.29 1.50
N LYS A 23 -37.26 -23.96 0.39
CA LYS A 23 -35.98 -24.67 0.27
C LYS A 23 -35.04 -24.10 -0.79
N GLU A 24 -34.86 -22.80 -0.85
CA GLU A 24 -33.79 -22.25 -1.67
C GLU A 24 -33.14 -21.09 -0.95
N ALA A 25 -32.61 -21.31 0.25
CA ALA A 25 -31.53 -20.46 0.75
C ALA A 25 -30.26 -20.94 0.07
N PHE A 26 -30.01 -20.47 -1.17
CA PHE A 26 -28.70 -20.62 -1.79
C PHE A 26 -27.68 -19.87 -0.93
N ALA A 27 -26.93 -20.60 -0.13
CA ALA A 27 -25.69 -20.11 0.38
C ALA A 27 -24.80 -19.82 -0.85
N GLN A 28 -24.67 -18.56 -1.24
CA GLN A 28 -23.71 -18.18 -2.25
C GLN A 28 -22.34 -18.68 -1.78
N PRO A 29 -21.63 -19.46 -2.61
CA PRO A 29 -20.29 -19.87 -2.24
C PRO A 29 -19.47 -18.60 -2.03
N VAL A 30 -19.01 -18.37 -0.80
CA VAL A 30 -18.05 -17.32 -0.49
C VAL A 30 -16.79 -17.69 -1.26
N LEU A 31 -16.55 -17.02 -2.38
CA LEU A 31 -15.31 -17.12 -3.11
C LEU A 31 -14.17 -16.81 -2.11
N PRO A 32 -13.15 -17.68 -2.00
CA PRO A 32 -12.04 -17.39 -1.12
C PRO A 32 -11.45 -16.03 -1.50
N GLN A 33 -11.48 -15.09 -0.55
CA GLN A 33 -10.82 -13.80 -0.72
C GLN A 33 -9.33 -14.10 -0.88
N ARG A 34 -8.81 -13.90 -2.07
CA ARG A 34 -7.37 -14.04 -2.30
C ARG A 34 -6.69 -12.89 -1.59
N ALA A 35 -5.94 -13.21 -0.56
CA ALA A 35 -5.21 -12.22 0.22
C ALA A 35 -4.16 -11.53 -0.68
N ILE A 36 -4.07 -10.22 -0.57
CA ILE A 36 -2.96 -9.46 -1.11
C ILE A 36 -1.68 -9.88 -0.37
N THR A 37 -0.61 -10.11 -1.12
CA THR A 37 0.70 -10.39 -0.56
C THR A 37 1.66 -9.27 -0.97
N VAL A 38 2.35 -8.69 -0.02
CA VAL A 38 3.30 -7.60 -0.25
C VAL A 38 4.64 -7.95 0.36
N TYR A 39 5.70 -7.83 -0.44
CA TYR A 39 7.07 -8.03 -0.01
C TYR A 39 7.89 -6.76 -0.24
N PRO A 40 8.51 -6.17 0.80
CA PRO A 40 9.50 -5.12 0.63
C PRO A 40 10.79 -5.75 0.08
N SER A 41 11.11 -5.46 -1.18
CA SER A 41 12.29 -6.05 -1.85
C SER A 41 13.50 -5.12 -1.85
N GLN A 42 13.31 -3.82 -1.63
CA GLN A 42 14.39 -2.83 -1.51
C GLN A 42 13.98 -1.70 -0.57
N ALA A 43 14.88 -1.33 0.33
CA ALA A 43 14.71 -0.16 1.19
C ALA A 43 14.93 1.15 0.42
N LEU A 44 14.24 2.22 0.85
CA LEU A 44 14.55 3.58 0.42
C LEU A 44 15.93 3.97 0.92
N ASN A 45 16.79 4.45 0.03
CA ASN A 45 18.14 4.84 0.36
C ASN A 45 18.50 6.14 -0.36
N PHE A 46 18.99 7.12 0.35
CA PHE A 46 19.38 8.42 -0.22
C PHE A 46 20.85 8.46 -0.66
N GLY A 47 21.60 7.38 -0.43
CA GLY A 47 23.02 7.32 -0.71
C GLY A 47 23.85 8.14 0.27
N LEU A 48 25.07 8.48 -0.13
CA LEU A 48 25.95 9.33 0.67
C LEU A 48 25.78 10.78 0.25
N PHE A 49 25.58 11.65 1.24
CA PHE A 49 25.44 13.11 1.06
C PHE A 49 26.18 13.86 2.19
N TYR A 50 26.41 15.12 2.00
CA TYR A 50 27.11 15.99 2.95
C TYR A 50 26.54 17.41 2.91
N SER A 51 26.65 18.12 4.02
CA SER A 51 26.39 19.57 4.07
C SER A 51 27.65 20.32 3.76
N ARG A 52 27.58 21.38 2.93
CA ARG A 52 28.72 22.19 2.52
C ARG A 52 29.09 23.26 3.55
N ASP A 53 28.09 23.88 4.16
CA ASP A 53 28.22 25.02 5.06
C ASP A 53 27.40 24.91 6.36
N GLY A 54 26.73 23.79 6.55
CA GLY A 54 25.90 23.54 7.72
C GLY A 54 24.51 24.20 7.69
N SER A 55 24.11 24.92 6.63
CA SER A 55 22.82 25.61 6.59
C SER A 55 21.62 24.64 6.36
N GLY A 56 21.90 23.37 6.10
CA GLY A 56 20.86 22.37 5.85
C GLY A 56 20.33 22.38 4.42
N GLY A 57 19.20 21.71 4.21
CA GLY A 57 18.57 21.58 2.90
C GLY A 57 17.76 20.30 2.77
N THR A 58 17.49 19.88 1.55
CA THR A 58 16.77 18.64 1.29
C THR A 58 17.53 17.74 0.32
N ILE A 59 17.29 16.46 0.42
CA ILE A 59 17.69 15.46 -0.57
C ILE A 59 16.50 14.56 -0.90
N SER A 60 16.17 14.45 -2.18
CA SER A 60 15.06 13.65 -2.65
C SER A 60 15.53 12.52 -3.55
N VAL A 61 14.84 11.39 -3.47
CA VAL A 61 14.95 10.26 -4.40
C VAL A 61 13.57 10.02 -4.99
N ASP A 62 13.43 10.14 -6.30
CA ASP A 62 12.17 9.88 -6.98
C ASP A 62 11.92 8.36 -7.19
N PRO A 63 10.71 7.94 -7.60
CA PRO A 63 10.42 6.53 -7.87
C PRO A 63 11.27 5.91 -8.99
N GLN A 64 11.89 6.71 -9.85
CA GLN A 64 12.79 6.27 -10.91
C GLN A 64 14.23 6.10 -10.41
N GLY A 65 14.54 6.58 -9.19
CA GLY A 65 15.87 6.54 -8.58
C GLY A 65 16.71 7.76 -8.87
N ASN A 66 16.13 8.81 -9.49
CA ASN A 66 16.86 10.07 -9.68
C ASN A 66 16.95 10.80 -8.34
N ARG A 67 18.14 11.34 -8.07
CA ARG A 67 18.40 12.08 -6.85
C ARG A 67 18.51 13.58 -7.14
N SER A 68 17.83 14.39 -6.35
CA SER A 68 17.90 15.84 -6.39
C SER A 68 18.20 16.42 -5.01
N VAL A 69 18.80 17.61 -4.96
CA VAL A 69 19.18 18.28 -3.72
C VAL A 69 18.81 19.75 -3.77
N THR A 70 18.55 20.33 -2.60
CA THR A 70 18.37 21.79 -2.42
C THR A 70 19.22 22.27 -1.26
N GLY A 71 19.35 23.58 -1.12
CA GLY A 71 20.15 24.20 -0.05
C GLY A 71 21.63 23.88 -0.17
N SER A 72 22.30 23.65 0.93
CA SER A 72 23.74 23.40 0.97
C SER A 72 24.11 21.92 0.90
N ILE A 73 23.22 21.06 0.47
CA ILE A 73 23.47 19.64 0.39
C ILE A 73 24.25 19.28 -0.87
N GLY A 74 25.29 18.49 -0.72
CA GLY A 74 26.05 17.87 -1.79
C GLY A 74 25.89 16.36 -1.77
N THR A 75 26.10 15.70 -2.90
CA THR A 75 25.96 14.24 -3.02
C THR A 75 27.26 13.63 -3.52
N VAL A 76 27.48 12.37 -3.13
CA VAL A 76 28.62 11.58 -3.62
C VAL A 76 28.10 10.67 -4.74
N PRO A 77 28.55 10.84 -6.01
CA PRO A 77 28.05 10.10 -7.16
C PRO A 77 28.23 8.58 -7.06
N SER A 78 29.31 8.11 -6.44
CA SER A 78 29.58 6.68 -6.27
C SER A 78 28.62 5.97 -5.32
N HIS A 79 27.82 6.72 -4.57
CA HIS A 79 26.81 6.19 -3.64
C HIS A 79 25.43 6.77 -4.01
N PRO A 80 24.81 6.28 -5.08
CA PRO A 80 23.53 6.79 -5.56
C PRO A 80 22.38 6.47 -4.59
N GLY A 81 21.33 7.27 -4.66
CA GLY A 81 20.06 6.96 -4.01
C GLY A 81 19.33 5.82 -4.72
N LYS A 82 18.43 5.16 -3.98
CA LYS A 82 17.54 4.09 -4.49
C LYS A 82 16.15 4.25 -3.91
N PRO A 83 15.06 4.16 -4.71
CA PRO A 83 13.70 4.16 -4.19
C PRO A 83 13.42 2.89 -3.39
N ALA A 84 12.42 2.92 -2.53
CA ALA A 84 11.89 1.69 -1.97
C ALA A 84 11.13 0.90 -3.04
N LEU A 85 11.22 -0.43 -2.99
CA LEU A 85 10.51 -1.32 -3.87
C LEU A 85 9.63 -2.28 -3.06
N PHE A 86 8.36 -2.36 -3.45
CA PHE A 86 7.40 -3.31 -2.92
C PHE A 86 6.88 -4.18 -4.05
N GLU A 87 6.90 -5.47 -3.84
CA GLU A 87 6.34 -6.48 -4.74
C GLU A 87 4.92 -6.78 -4.28
N VAL A 88 3.94 -6.34 -5.05
CA VAL A 88 2.52 -6.53 -4.75
C VAL A 88 1.99 -7.65 -5.62
N LYS A 89 1.56 -8.75 -5.00
CA LYS A 89 0.96 -9.90 -5.63
C LYS A 89 -0.51 -9.99 -5.27
N LEU A 90 -1.35 -9.79 -6.25
CA LEU A 90 -2.80 -9.94 -6.15
C LEU A 90 -3.31 -10.40 -7.52
N CYS A 91 -4.06 -11.49 -7.51
CA CYS A 91 -4.57 -12.10 -8.75
C CYS A 91 -5.81 -11.38 -9.26
N GLN A 92 -6.07 -11.49 -10.58
CA GLN A 92 -7.30 -11.09 -11.27
C GLN A 92 -7.46 -9.57 -11.51
N GLY A 93 -6.37 -8.82 -11.66
CA GLY A 93 -6.44 -7.40 -12.05
C GLY A 93 -7.27 -6.52 -11.12
N ARG A 94 -7.32 -6.86 -9.84
CA ARG A 94 -8.06 -6.10 -8.84
C ARG A 94 -7.37 -4.79 -8.53
N THR A 95 -8.15 -3.84 -8.06
CA THR A 95 -7.63 -2.56 -7.64
C THR A 95 -7.16 -2.61 -6.19
N VAL A 96 -6.09 -1.87 -5.95
CA VAL A 96 -5.47 -1.71 -4.63
C VAL A 96 -5.38 -0.23 -4.32
N THR A 97 -5.82 0.14 -3.13
CA THR A 97 -5.64 1.49 -2.60
C THR A 97 -4.40 1.53 -1.73
N LEU A 98 -3.55 2.51 -1.99
CA LEU A 98 -2.34 2.78 -1.26
C LEU A 98 -2.62 3.78 -0.13
N SER A 99 -2.11 3.49 1.09
CA SER A 99 -2.22 4.40 2.23
C SER A 99 -0.95 4.36 3.06
N TYR A 100 -0.41 5.53 3.43
CA TYR A 100 0.77 5.66 4.27
C TYR A 100 0.78 6.97 5.05
N GLN A 101 1.55 7.00 6.14
CA GLN A 101 1.86 8.25 6.85
C GLN A 101 2.78 9.09 5.96
N PRO A 102 2.47 10.39 5.74
CA PRO A 102 3.26 11.21 4.83
C PRO A 102 4.69 11.49 5.33
N THR A 103 4.91 11.43 6.63
CA THR A 103 6.21 11.73 7.25
C THR A 103 6.58 10.69 8.31
N THR A 104 7.88 10.47 8.47
CA THR A 104 8.46 9.72 9.59
C THR A 104 9.78 10.34 10.01
N ILE A 105 10.27 9.97 11.19
CA ILE A 105 11.54 10.45 11.74
C ILE A 105 12.59 9.38 11.50
N LEU A 106 13.76 9.80 11.01
CA LEU A 106 14.96 8.97 10.98
C LEU A 106 15.89 9.44 12.10
N THR A 107 16.44 8.49 12.83
CA THR A 107 17.31 8.75 13.97
C THR A 107 18.75 8.38 13.62
N GLY A 108 19.67 9.27 13.93
CA GLY A 108 21.11 9.04 13.82
C GLY A 108 21.66 8.31 15.05
N ALA A 109 22.83 7.71 14.91
CA ALA A 109 23.52 6.97 15.98
C ALA A 109 23.79 7.82 17.24
N ASP A 110 23.86 9.12 17.09
CA ASP A 110 24.09 10.10 18.16
C ASP A 110 22.78 10.73 18.71
N GLY A 111 21.61 10.18 18.31
CA GLY A 111 20.29 10.65 18.71
C GLY A 111 19.79 11.89 17.97
N ASN A 112 20.52 12.40 16.98
CA ASN A 112 19.99 13.45 16.10
C ASN A 112 18.86 12.89 15.23
N GLU A 113 17.89 13.73 14.93
CA GLU A 113 16.72 13.36 14.12
C GLU A 113 16.64 14.18 12.86
N ILE A 114 16.20 13.54 11.78
CA ILE A 114 15.84 14.19 10.53
C ILE A 114 14.46 13.68 10.07
N ILE A 115 13.74 14.51 9.31
CA ILE A 115 12.40 14.16 8.84
C ILE A 115 12.52 13.54 7.45
N LEU A 116 11.85 12.42 7.27
CA LEU A 116 11.59 11.80 5.98
C LEU A 116 10.14 12.06 5.57
N GLU A 117 9.95 12.75 4.47
CA GLU A 117 8.68 12.80 3.74
C GLU A 117 8.63 11.63 2.74
N ILE A 118 7.54 10.84 2.80
CA ILE A 118 7.36 9.64 1.99
C ILE A 118 6.58 9.99 0.73
N GLY A 119 7.03 9.52 -0.40
CA GLY A 119 6.44 9.77 -1.71
C GLY A 119 7.21 10.77 -2.56
N PRO A 120 6.78 10.99 -3.79
CA PRO A 120 5.65 10.32 -4.46
C PRO A 120 5.91 8.85 -4.72
N THR A 121 4.85 8.10 -5.05
CA THR A 121 5.00 6.74 -5.57
C THR A 121 4.86 6.72 -7.10
N GLN A 122 5.33 5.65 -7.72
CA GLN A 122 5.15 5.44 -9.17
C GLN A 122 3.67 5.33 -9.58
N LYS A 123 2.78 4.99 -8.64
CA LYS A 123 1.34 4.81 -8.86
C LYS A 123 0.50 6.02 -8.44
N GLY A 124 1.11 7.05 -7.90
CA GLY A 124 0.46 8.28 -7.44
C GLY A 124 0.78 8.59 -5.97
N GLU A 125 0.08 9.55 -5.43
CA GLU A 125 0.22 10.01 -4.05
C GLU A 125 -0.51 9.10 -3.04
N ASN A 126 -0.42 9.44 -1.77
CA ASN A 126 -1.19 8.79 -0.71
C ASN A 126 -2.70 8.78 -1.04
N GLY A 127 -3.33 7.61 -0.96
CA GLY A 127 -4.71 7.40 -1.41
C GLY A 127 -4.84 6.96 -2.89
N ALA A 128 -3.74 6.86 -3.63
CA ALA A 128 -3.78 6.41 -5.02
C ALA A 128 -4.34 4.98 -5.15
N VAL A 129 -5.11 4.78 -6.21
CA VAL A 129 -5.69 3.49 -6.57
C VAL A 129 -5.03 3.00 -7.87
N PHE A 130 -4.56 1.77 -7.87
CA PHE A 130 -3.95 1.17 -9.06
C PHE A 130 -4.41 -0.27 -9.26
N ALA A 131 -4.43 -0.71 -10.52
CA ALA A 131 -4.73 -2.10 -10.86
C ALA A 131 -3.47 -2.96 -10.74
N THR A 132 -3.65 -4.18 -10.21
CA THR A 132 -2.62 -5.22 -10.23
C THR A 132 -2.72 -6.05 -11.51
N GLU A 133 -1.70 -6.87 -11.79
CA GLU A 133 -1.69 -7.76 -12.94
C GLU A 133 -2.84 -8.78 -12.91
N ASN A 134 -3.38 -9.09 -14.09
CA ASN A 134 -4.47 -10.07 -14.23
C ASN A 134 -4.03 -11.51 -13.96
N ASN A 135 -2.75 -11.79 -14.11
CA ASN A 135 -2.19 -13.13 -13.96
C ASN A 135 -1.46 -13.25 -12.62
N CYS A 136 -1.80 -14.29 -11.83
CA CYS A 136 -1.19 -14.58 -10.53
C CYS A 136 0.32 -14.85 -10.58
N ASN A 137 0.89 -15.11 -11.74
CA ASN A 137 2.32 -15.34 -11.91
C ASN A 137 3.10 -14.03 -12.03
N PHE A 138 2.44 -12.91 -12.27
CA PHE A 138 3.08 -11.61 -12.38
C PHE A 138 2.99 -10.83 -11.06
N ILE A 139 4.00 -10.04 -10.81
CA ILE A 139 4.15 -9.19 -9.65
C ILE A 139 4.05 -7.75 -10.11
N THR A 140 3.20 -6.96 -9.44
CA THR A 140 3.14 -5.52 -9.66
C THR A 140 4.18 -4.85 -8.75
N ILE A 141 5.16 -4.19 -9.36
CA ILE A 141 6.17 -3.44 -8.62
C ILE A 141 5.63 -2.06 -8.29
N LEU A 142 5.67 -1.69 -7.01
CA LEU A 142 5.46 -0.33 -6.53
C LEU A 142 6.80 0.28 -6.15
N ARG A 143 7.15 1.40 -6.76
CA ARG A 143 8.32 2.20 -6.42
C ARG A 143 7.90 3.40 -5.60
N VAL A 144 8.60 3.67 -4.51
CA VAL A 144 8.31 4.76 -3.58
C VAL A 144 9.55 5.61 -3.40
N GLY A 145 9.41 6.88 -3.71
CA GLY A 145 10.42 7.89 -3.45
C GLY A 145 10.29 8.49 -2.05
N GLY A 146 11.11 9.48 -1.78
CA GLY A 146 11.03 10.27 -0.54
C GLY A 146 11.95 11.45 -0.55
N THR A 147 11.77 12.34 0.43
CA THR A 147 12.57 13.54 0.63
C THR A 147 13.03 13.61 2.08
N LEU A 148 14.33 13.71 2.31
CA LEU A 148 14.89 14.03 3.62
C LEU A 148 14.97 15.54 3.79
N ILE A 149 14.45 16.01 4.91
CA ILE A 149 14.63 17.39 5.37
C ILE A 149 15.74 17.39 6.40
N ILE A 150 16.84 18.06 6.07
CA ILE A 150 18.06 18.10 6.86
C ILE A 150 18.15 19.48 7.53
N PRO A 151 17.94 19.56 8.85
CA PRO A 151 18.05 20.82 9.59
C PRO A 151 19.47 21.42 9.53
N PRO A 152 19.59 22.74 9.75
CA PRO A 152 20.91 23.35 9.94
C PRO A 152 21.67 22.69 11.09
N ASN A 153 22.99 22.63 10.96
CA ASN A 153 23.92 22.07 11.96
C ASN A 153 23.67 20.58 12.30
N THR A 154 22.99 19.84 11.41
CA THR A 154 22.86 18.39 11.56
C THR A 154 24.24 17.75 11.55
N LYS A 155 24.55 16.98 12.60
CA LYS A 155 25.81 16.27 12.73
C LYS A 155 25.91 15.11 11.76
N THR A 156 27.13 14.79 11.35
CA THR A 156 27.40 13.60 10.52
C THR A 156 27.00 12.34 11.27
N SER A 157 26.09 11.56 10.70
CA SER A 157 25.61 10.30 11.28
C SER A 157 25.07 9.37 10.18
N VAL A 158 24.87 8.11 10.53
CA VAL A 158 24.06 7.17 9.74
C VAL A 158 22.65 7.24 10.28
N PHE A 159 21.73 7.78 9.49
CA PHE A 159 20.32 7.89 9.86
C PHE A 159 19.55 6.66 9.38
N SER A 160 18.70 6.13 10.25
CA SER A 160 17.83 5.00 9.94
C SER A 160 16.45 5.17 10.58
N GLY A 161 15.48 4.53 10.02
CA GLY A 161 14.10 4.52 10.52
C GLY A 161 13.22 3.66 9.64
N GLU A 162 11.96 3.55 10.03
CA GLU A 162 10.98 2.72 9.34
C GLU A 162 9.78 3.56 8.92
N PHE A 163 9.17 3.16 7.83
CA PHE A 163 7.87 3.66 7.42
C PHE A 163 6.97 2.50 6.97
N ASN A 164 5.68 2.68 7.14
CA ASN A 164 4.68 1.66 6.83
C ASN A 164 3.81 2.11 5.67
N ILE A 165 3.57 1.20 4.74
CA ILE A 165 2.61 1.36 3.65
C ILE A 165 1.55 0.28 3.77
N SER A 166 0.28 0.69 3.74
CA SER A 166 -0.88 -0.19 3.73
C SER A 166 -1.43 -0.33 2.33
N PHE A 167 -1.80 -1.54 1.97
CA PHE A 167 -2.37 -1.90 0.70
C PHE A 167 -3.75 -2.50 0.93
N ASN A 168 -4.79 -1.78 0.57
CA ASN A 168 -6.17 -2.20 0.75
C ASN A 168 -6.76 -2.64 -0.58
N GLN A 169 -7.17 -3.90 -0.66
CA GLN A 169 -7.83 -4.46 -1.83
C GLN A 169 -9.27 -3.93 -1.89
N GLN A 170 -9.71 -3.52 -3.08
CA GLN A 170 -11.10 -3.15 -3.39
C GLN A 170 -11.80 -4.22 -4.20
#